data_373c3db710c62a2ee603a5ec1a24ccf1
#
_entry.id   373c3db710c62a2ee603a5ec1a24ccf1
#
_cell.length_a   1.000
_cell.length_b   1.000
_cell.length_c   1.000
_cell.angle_alpha   90.00
_cell.angle_beta   90.00
_cell.angle_gamma   90.00
#
_symmetry.space_group_name_H-M   'P 1'
#
loop_
_entity.id
_entity.type
_entity.pdbx_description
1 polymer ?
#
loop_
_entity_poly.entity_id
_entity_poly.type
_entity_poly.pdbx_seq_one_letter_code
_entity_poly.pdbx_strand_id
1 'polypeptide(L)'
;MQTISIDINKVQKGDEAEFRLLFNLFYPRLMSVACRFVPEHIAEDIVQSVFVMYWEQKSTLTPNAIHSFLYKCTQNNCLNYLKHQAVVLGHEEEVRLAEERMAFQLAGSDANE
;
A
#
# COMPACT_ATOMS: atom_id res chain seq x y z
N MET A 1 25.74 -5.57 -2.43
CA MET A 1 24.33 -5.18 -2.32
C MET A 1 24.17 -4.07 -1.30
N GLN A 2 23.48 -3.05 -1.67
CA GLN A 2 23.29 -1.94 -0.78
C GLN A 2 22.07 -2.16 0.12
N THR A 3 22.27 -1.99 1.41
CA THR A 3 21.18 -2.10 2.37
C THR A 3 20.79 -0.69 2.80
N ILE A 4 19.54 -0.33 2.56
CA ILE A 4 19.00 0.94 3.02
C ILE A 4 18.48 0.73 4.42
N SER A 5 19.09 1.41 5.38
CA SER A 5 18.67 1.34 6.76
C SER A 5 17.79 2.55 7.06
N ILE A 6 16.54 2.30 7.41
CA ILE A 6 15.57 3.34 7.74
C ILE A 6 15.32 3.29 9.24
N ASP A 7 15.50 4.41 9.91
CA ASP A 7 15.22 4.50 11.34
C ASP A 7 13.75 4.81 11.53
N ILE A 8 12.98 3.76 11.74
CA ILE A 8 11.52 3.87 11.91
C ILE A 8 11.16 4.72 13.12
N ASN A 9 11.97 4.67 14.18
CA ASN A 9 11.71 5.48 15.35
C ASN A 9 11.77 6.97 15.03
N LYS A 10 12.70 7.38 14.17
CA LYS A 10 12.77 8.76 13.72
C LYS A 10 11.57 9.12 12.86
N VAL A 11 11.15 8.24 11.97
CA VAL A 11 9.96 8.48 11.14
C VAL A 11 8.74 8.69 12.04
N GLN A 12 8.58 7.86 13.05
CA GLN A 12 7.44 7.95 13.96
C GLN A 12 7.45 9.26 14.76
N LYS A 13 8.61 9.85 14.95
CA LYS A 13 8.74 11.15 15.62
C LYS A 13 8.61 12.34 14.69
N GLY A 14 8.37 12.08 13.40
CA GLY A 14 8.15 13.13 12.41
C GLY A 14 9.39 13.59 11.67
N ASP A 15 10.44 12.78 11.63
CA ASP A 15 11.65 13.11 10.88
C ASP A 15 11.36 12.99 9.37
N GLU A 16 11.33 14.14 8.70
CA GLU A 16 10.99 14.19 7.27
C GLU A 16 12.03 13.52 6.39
N ALA A 17 13.31 13.61 6.74
CA ALA A 17 14.37 12.99 5.94
C ALA A 17 14.26 11.48 5.98
N GLU A 18 14.00 10.91 7.15
CA GLU A 18 13.82 9.48 7.29
C GLU A 18 12.52 9.01 6.63
N PHE A 19 11.45 9.81 6.72
CA PHE A 19 10.21 9.50 6.02
C PHE A 19 10.42 9.47 4.51
N ARG A 20 11.25 10.38 3.97
CA ARG A 20 11.55 10.40 2.55
C ARG A 20 12.26 9.12 2.10
N LEU A 21 13.15 8.60 2.93
CA LEU A 21 13.80 7.31 2.64
C LEU A 21 12.77 6.18 2.60
N LEU A 22 11.84 6.18 3.56
CA LEU A 22 10.76 5.20 3.59
C LEU A 22 9.90 5.31 2.33
N PHE A 23 9.52 6.52 1.96
CA PHE A 23 8.71 6.79 0.77
C PHE A 23 9.43 6.30 -0.48
N ASN A 24 10.70 6.64 -0.63
CA ASN A 24 11.47 6.25 -1.83
C ASN A 24 11.62 4.74 -1.93
N LEU A 25 11.71 4.05 -0.80
CA LEU A 25 11.81 2.59 -0.79
C LEU A 25 10.49 1.93 -1.16
N PHE A 26 9.40 2.37 -0.58
CA PHE A 26 8.11 1.68 -0.73
C PHE A 26 7.27 2.16 -1.90
N TYR A 27 7.44 3.42 -2.35
CA TYR A 27 6.60 3.95 -3.42
C TYR A 27 6.60 3.06 -4.67
N PRO A 28 7.76 2.69 -5.25
CA PRO A 28 7.74 1.84 -6.44
C PRO A 28 7.14 0.46 -6.18
N ARG A 29 7.31 -0.06 -4.97
CA ARG A 29 6.74 -1.37 -4.63
C ARG A 29 5.24 -1.31 -4.55
N LEU A 30 4.69 -0.29 -3.91
CA LEU A 30 3.25 -0.11 -3.80
C LEU A 30 2.63 0.22 -5.15
N MET A 31 3.33 0.99 -6.00
CA MET A 31 2.88 1.25 -7.36
C MET A 31 2.79 -0.04 -8.17
N SER A 32 3.77 -0.93 -8.01
CA SER A 32 3.76 -2.21 -8.69
C SER A 32 2.53 -3.05 -8.30
N VAL A 33 2.17 -3.03 -7.03
CA VAL A 33 0.98 -3.73 -6.55
C VAL A 33 -0.29 -3.08 -7.10
N ALA A 34 -0.41 -1.76 -6.96
CA ALA A 34 -1.62 -1.04 -7.35
C ALA A 34 -1.89 -1.14 -8.86
N CYS A 35 -0.84 -1.06 -9.68
CA CYS A 35 -0.99 -1.11 -11.14
C CYS A 35 -1.47 -2.45 -11.66
N ARG A 36 -1.49 -3.49 -10.83
CA ARG A 36 -2.10 -4.76 -11.21
C ARG A 36 -3.62 -4.69 -11.21
N PHE A 37 -4.19 -3.72 -10.52
CA PHE A 37 -5.64 -3.65 -10.29
C PHE A 37 -6.28 -2.41 -10.87
N VAL A 38 -5.54 -1.30 -10.97
CA VAL A 38 -6.09 -0.01 -11.39
C VAL A 38 -5.15 0.66 -12.39
N PRO A 39 -5.67 1.63 -13.19
CA PRO A 39 -4.80 2.40 -14.08
C PRO A 39 -3.72 3.18 -13.31
N GLU A 40 -2.63 3.49 -13.99
CA GLU A 40 -1.48 4.13 -13.36
C GLU A 40 -1.84 5.44 -12.65
N HIS A 41 -2.65 6.31 -13.27
CA HIS A 41 -2.99 7.59 -12.64
C HIS A 41 -3.83 7.39 -11.36
N ILE A 42 -4.66 6.35 -11.33
CA ILE A 42 -5.41 5.99 -10.12
C ILE A 42 -4.47 5.39 -9.08
N ALA A 43 -3.53 4.56 -9.52
CA ALA A 43 -2.55 3.96 -8.62
C ALA A 43 -1.72 5.03 -7.91
N GLU A 44 -1.30 6.08 -8.63
CA GLU A 44 -0.55 7.17 -8.02
C GLU A 44 -1.34 7.85 -6.91
N ASP A 45 -2.61 8.16 -7.17
CA ASP A 45 -3.47 8.78 -6.17
C ASP A 45 -3.64 7.88 -4.94
N ILE A 46 -3.84 6.59 -5.18
CA ILE A 46 -4.02 5.62 -4.09
C ILE A 46 -2.76 5.53 -3.24
N VAL A 47 -1.61 5.35 -3.88
CA VAL A 47 -0.36 5.17 -3.16
C VAL A 47 0.00 6.43 -2.35
N GLN A 48 -0.20 7.61 -2.93
CA GLN A 48 0.01 8.86 -2.21
C GLN A 48 -0.89 8.96 -0.99
N SER A 49 -2.16 8.58 -1.13
CA SER A 49 -3.10 8.57 -0.02
C SER A 49 -2.68 7.61 1.10
N VAL A 50 -2.12 6.46 0.72
CA VAL A 50 -1.62 5.49 1.69
C VAL A 50 -0.50 6.08 2.53
N PHE A 51 0.43 6.82 1.91
CA PHE A 51 1.51 7.46 2.65
C PHE A 51 1.00 8.58 3.57
N VAL A 52 -0.02 9.33 3.15
CA VAL A 52 -0.65 10.31 4.02
C VAL A 52 -1.28 9.63 5.22
N MET A 53 -2.02 8.54 5.01
CA MET A 53 -2.61 7.77 6.10
C MET A 53 -1.53 7.25 7.05
N TYR A 54 -0.44 6.74 6.51
CA TYR A 54 0.68 6.28 7.34
C TYR A 54 1.23 7.43 8.18
N TRP A 55 1.47 8.58 7.57
CA TRP A 55 2.01 9.74 8.29
C TRP A 55 1.11 10.15 9.45
N GLU A 56 -0.20 10.14 9.22
CA GLU A 56 -1.17 10.51 10.26
C GLU A 56 -1.25 9.50 11.40
N GLN A 57 -1.01 8.22 11.11
CA GLN A 57 -1.16 7.14 12.09
C GLN A 57 0.18 6.57 12.57
N LYS A 58 1.29 7.17 12.17
CA LYS A 58 2.61 6.59 12.40
C LYS A 58 2.92 6.33 13.87
N SER A 59 2.41 7.16 14.77
CA SER A 59 2.68 7.03 16.21
C SER A 59 1.99 5.82 16.84
N THR A 60 0.94 5.29 16.18
CA THR A 60 0.19 4.14 16.72
C THR A 60 0.66 2.80 16.14
N LEU A 61 1.55 2.84 15.15
CA LEU A 61 2.01 1.64 14.47
C LEU A 61 3.34 1.17 15.06
N THR A 62 3.47 -0.14 15.28
CA THR A 62 4.76 -0.70 15.63
C THR A 62 5.63 -0.77 14.39
N PRO A 63 6.97 -0.71 14.54
CA PRO A 63 7.86 -0.82 13.37
C PRO A 63 7.62 -2.07 12.53
N ASN A 64 7.28 -3.19 13.16
CA ASN A 64 7.05 -4.44 12.45
C ASN A 64 5.76 -4.44 11.63
N ALA A 65 4.83 -3.54 11.94
CA ALA A 65 3.54 -3.49 11.27
C ALA A 65 3.53 -2.58 10.02
N ILE A 66 4.59 -1.81 9.79
CA ILE A 66 4.59 -0.79 8.75
C ILE A 66 4.48 -1.39 7.36
N HIS A 67 5.28 -2.41 7.07
CA HIS A 67 5.24 -3.09 5.78
C HIS A 67 3.83 -3.61 5.47
N SER A 68 3.27 -4.37 6.41
CA SER A 68 1.91 -4.92 6.26
C SER A 68 0.87 -3.82 6.13
N PHE A 69 1.01 -2.75 6.92
CA PHE A 69 0.08 -1.63 6.86
C PHE A 69 0.06 -1.00 5.47
N LEU A 70 1.23 -0.70 4.91
CA LEU A 70 1.33 -0.04 3.61
C LEU A 70 0.74 -0.91 2.51
N TYR A 71 1.06 -2.20 2.48
CA TYR A 71 0.54 -3.10 1.46
C TYR A 71 -0.95 -3.33 1.61
N LYS A 72 -1.42 -3.55 2.82
CA LYS A 72 -2.83 -3.79 3.08
C LYS A 72 -3.68 -2.57 2.71
N CYS A 73 -3.23 -1.37 3.09
CA CYS A 73 -3.95 -0.15 2.74
C CYS A 73 -3.99 0.07 1.23
N THR A 74 -2.89 -0.21 0.53
CA THR A 74 -2.85 -0.09 -0.92
C THR A 74 -3.85 -1.01 -1.57
N GLN A 75 -3.87 -2.28 -1.17
CA GLN A 75 -4.80 -3.25 -1.74
C GLN A 75 -6.25 -2.92 -1.40
N ASN A 76 -6.51 -2.50 -0.16
CA ASN A 76 -7.88 -2.11 0.23
C ASN A 76 -8.38 -0.92 -0.56
N ASN A 77 -7.53 0.07 -0.79
CA ASN A 77 -7.93 1.24 -1.56
C ASN A 77 -8.15 0.90 -3.03
N CYS A 78 -7.34 0.01 -3.60
CA CYS A 78 -7.57 -0.50 -4.94
C CYS A 78 -8.90 -1.23 -5.03
N LEU A 79 -9.18 -2.08 -4.05
CA LEU A 79 -10.43 -2.83 -4.00
C LEU A 79 -11.63 -1.89 -3.89
N ASN A 80 -11.53 -0.86 -3.05
CA ASN A 80 -12.61 0.13 -2.91
C ASN A 80 -12.87 0.85 -4.24
N TYR A 81 -11.81 1.21 -4.94
CA TYR A 81 -11.96 1.82 -6.26
C TYR A 81 -12.69 0.87 -7.23
N LEU A 82 -12.27 -0.39 -7.27
CA LEU A 82 -12.88 -1.39 -8.16
C LEU A 82 -14.34 -1.63 -7.79
N LYS A 83 -14.67 -1.69 -6.51
CA LYS A 83 -16.06 -1.85 -6.07
C LYS A 83 -16.92 -0.67 -6.50
N HIS A 84 -16.38 0.54 -6.39
CA HIS A 84 -17.09 1.72 -6.84
C HIS A 84 -17.35 1.67 -8.34
N GLN A 85 -16.34 1.31 -9.13
CA GLN A 85 -16.49 1.16 -10.57
C GLN A 85 -17.48 0.06 -10.95
N ALA A 86 -17.48 -1.03 -10.19
CA ALA A 86 -18.39 -2.14 -10.44
C ALA A 86 -19.84 -1.72 -10.27
N VAL A 87 -20.14 -0.93 -9.25
CA VAL A 87 -21.50 -0.42 -9.04
C VAL A 87 -21.92 0.46 -10.22
N VAL A 88 -21.02 1.30 -10.71
CA VAL A 88 -21.31 2.21 -11.81
C VAL A 88 -21.43 1.47 -13.13
N LEU A 89 -20.57 0.48 -13.38
CA LEU A 89 -20.43 -0.18 -14.67
C LEU A 89 -20.99 -1.61 -14.71
N GLY A 90 -21.40 -2.17 -13.58
CA GLY A 90 -21.94 -3.53 -13.53
C GLY A 90 -20.90 -4.64 -13.62
N HIS A 91 -19.68 -4.40 -13.16
CA HIS A 91 -18.56 -5.35 -13.27
C HIS A 91 -18.28 -6.08 -11.97
N GLU A 92 -19.31 -6.56 -11.27
CA GLU A 92 -19.15 -7.17 -9.94
C GLU A 92 -18.30 -8.45 -9.94
N GLU A 93 -18.37 -9.21 -11.02
CA GLU A 93 -17.57 -10.44 -11.14
C GLU A 93 -16.07 -10.13 -11.19
N GLU A 94 -15.70 -9.05 -11.85
CA GLU A 94 -14.29 -8.63 -11.91
C GLU A 94 -13.78 -8.23 -10.53
N VAL A 95 -14.64 -7.61 -9.72
CA VAL A 95 -14.30 -7.25 -8.35
C VAL A 95 -14.06 -8.51 -7.52
N ARG A 96 -14.93 -9.51 -7.65
CA ARG A 96 -14.78 -10.77 -6.93
C ARG A 96 -13.45 -11.45 -7.25
N LEU A 97 -13.07 -11.45 -8.53
CA LEU A 97 -11.80 -12.02 -8.93
C LEU A 97 -10.61 -11.23 -8.38
N ALA A 98 -10.73 -9.91 -8.32
CA ALA A 98 -9.69 -9.07 -7.75
C ALA A 98 -9.53 -9.33 -6.25
N GLU A 99 -10.63 -9.52 -5.53
CA GLU A 99 -10.56 -9.87 -4.11
C GLU A 99 -9.83 -11.18 -3.87
N GLU A 100 -10.11 -12.18 -4.70
CA GLU A 100 -9.43 -13.47 -4.60
C GLU A 100 -7.92 -13.33 -4.83
N ARG A 101 -7.52 -12.54 -5.83
CA ARG A 101 -6.10 -12.31 -6.11
C ARG A 101 -5.39 -11.56 -4.98
N MET A 102 -6.07 -10.59 -4.39
CA MET A 102 -5.51 -9.84 -3.28
C MET A 102 -5.30 -10.74 -2.05
N ALA A 103 -6.27 -11.58 -1.75
CA ALA A 103 -6.15 -12.52 -0.65
C ALA A 103 -4.96 -13.46 -0.85
N PHE A 104 -4.78 -13.95 -2.08
CA PHE A 104 -3.66 -14.81 -2.41
C PHE A 104 -2.33 -14.08 -2.25
N GLN A 105 -2.24 -12.84 -2.72
CA GLN A 105 -1.02 -12.05 -2.60
C GLN A 105 -0.64 -11.75 -1.16
N LEU A 106 -1.62 -11.45 -0.33
CA LEU A 106 -1.36 -11.20 1.10
C LEU A 106 -0.79 -12.43 1.77
N ALA A 107 -1.35 -13.61 1.47
CA ALA A 107 -0.84 -14.85 2.01
C ALA A 107 0.60 -15.10 1.57
N GLY A 108 0.89 -14.83 0.29
CA GLY A 108 2.23 -14.98 -0.24
C GLY A 108 3.22 -13.99 0.36
N SER A 109 2.80 -12.75 0.56
CA SER A 109 3.63 -11.73 1.18
C SER A 109 3.98 -12.08 2.61
N ASP A 110 3.01 -12.57 3.36
CA ASP A 110 3.23 -12.97 4.75
C ASP A 110 4.22 -14.13 4.84
N ALA A 111 4.16 -15.05 3.88
CA ALA A 111 5.06 -16.20 3.87
C ALA A 111 6.49 -15.81 3.55
N ASN A 112 6.71 -14.67 2.89
CA ASN A 112 8.03 -14.21 2.46
C ASN A 112 8.67 -13.21 3.43
N GLU A 113 8.02 -12.91 4.49
CA GLU A 113 8.51 -11.98 5.52
C GLU A 113 9.55 -12.60 6.51
#